data_4c8316cd0b05548b40bd5eede426e6a0
#
_entry.id   4c8316cd0b05548b40bd5eede426e6a0
#
_cell.length_a   1.000
_cell.length_b   1.000
_cell.length_c   1.000
_cell.angle_alpha   90.00
_cell.angle_beta   90.00
_cell.angle_gamma   90.00
#
_symmetry.space_group_name_H-M   'P 1'
#
loop_
_entity.id
_entity.type
_entity.pdbx_description
1 polymer ?
#
loop_
_entity_poly.entity_id
_entity_poly.type
_entity_poly.pdbx_seq_one_letter_code
_entity_poly.pdbx_strand_id
1 'polypeptide(L)'
;MNETVVTLKKGEGRIIKSGGAWIYDNEIDTIKGRFTNGALVKVVDFDGYEMGTGFINQNSKIRVRMMTRDPKIQVDDEFIYMQVKKAWEYRKTVLSNDLNCVRIIFGEADFFPGMVIDKYADVLVVESLALGIDLLKEKIVKSLVNILKEDGILIKGVYERSDAPVRKKEGLEPFKGFLYAVSDNEDSKTEEGFFNYKEFDTNVEIVENNVHYMVDVVNGQKTGFFLDQKYNRLAMQRVCEGITKSVLCKLIAQKNDKVELCKPENGIKILDCFTHMGTFALNCGYAIKKVIDENLYALPGESGLHNDKEELYKMFSVTGLDISEYAVSQATENAKRNNLTDIVKFRAANVLDELPKLNDLKEKYDVVILDPPAFTKSKEATKNAIKGYREINMKGLRLVKDGGYFATCSCSHFMTQELFTTVISQAAKAVHKRLRQIEFRTQAPDHPILWAADESYYLKFFIFQVVDER
;
A
#
# COMPACT_ATOMS: atom_id res chain seq x y z
N MET A 1 7.08 36.93 23.26
CA MET A 1 8.32 36.12 23.35
C MET A 1 9.09 36.35 22.07
N ASN A 2 10.41 36.53 22.12
CA ASN A 2 11.20 36.66 20.89
C ASN A 2 11.08 35.35 20.09
N GLU A 3 10.71 35.48 18.83
CA GLU A 3 10.56 34.36 17.89
C GLU A 3 11.90 33.61 17.73
N THR A 4 11.86 32.30 17.77
CA THR A 4 13.07 31.48 17.60
C THR A 4 13.40 31.35 16.12
N VAL A 5 14.65 31.66 15.78
CA VAL A 5 15.17 31.66 14.40
C VAL A 5 16.31 30.66 14.29
N VAL A 6 16.18 29.75 13.33
CA VAL A 6 17.20 28.75 12.93
C VAL A 6 17.88 29.27 11.66
N THR A 7 19.19 29.48 11.71
CA THR A 7 20.00 29.90 10.57
C THR A 7 20.78 28.70 10.03
N LEU A 8 20.72 28.49 8.72
CA LEU A 8 21.45 27.40 8.06
C LEU A 8 22.88 27.81 7.71
N LYS A 9 23.79 26.85 7.62
CA LYS A 9 25.16 27.04 7.17
C LYS A 9 25.20 27.48 5.71
N LYS A 10 26.28 28.18 5.34
CA LYS A 10 26.52 28.57 3.97
C LYS A 10 26.56 27.37 3.03
N GLY A 11 25.72 27.40 2.00
CA GLY A 11 25.60 26.34 1.01
C GLY A 11 24.55 25.28 1.33
N GLU A 12 23.99 25.30 2.56
CA GLU A 12 22.91 24.40 2.98
C GLU A 12 21.52 24.97 2.65
N GLY A 13 20.46 24.17 2.86
CA GLY A 13 19.07 24.55 2.56
C GLY A 13 18.65 24.41 1.09
N ARG A 14 19.49 23.83 0.23
CA ARG A 14 19.13 23.58 -1.18
C ARG A 14 17.94 22.64 -1.31
N ILE A 15 17.91 21.60 -0.46
CA ILE A 15 16.80 20.61 -0.42
C ILE A 15 15.49 21.33 -0.05
N ILE A 16 15.53 22.25 0.93
CA ILE A 16 14.34 23.02 1.31
C ILE A 16 13.88 23.92 0.16
N LYS A 17 14.81 24.62 -0.51
CA LYS A 17 14.50 25.45 -1.68
C LYS A 17 13.90 24.66 -2.84
N SER A 18 14.28 23.40 -3.02
CA SER A 18 13.74 22.50 -4.03
C SER A 18 12.44 21.79 -3.63
N GLY A 19 11.93 22.01 -2.40
CA GLY A 19 10.66 21.46 -1.96
C GLY A 19 10.71 20.41 -0.86
N GLY A 20 11.91 20.04 -0.39
CA GLY A 20 12.09 19.12 0.73
C GLY A 20 11.60 19.71 2.05
N ALA A 21 11.43 18.84 3.04
CA ALA A 21 10.86 19.20 4.33
C ALA A 21 11.83 19.03 5.51
N TRP A 22 13.01 18.44 5.32
CA TRP A 22 13.90 18.07 6.41
C TRP A 22 15.17 18.89 6.45
N ILE A 23 15.52 19.38 7.64
CA ILE A 23 16.78 20.05 7.96
C ILE A 23 17.48 19.23 9.03
N TYR A 24 18.66 18.73 8.71
CA TYR A 24 19.46 17.94 9.64
C TYR A 24 20.26 18.84 10.61
N ASP A 25 20.65 18.29 11.74
CA ASP A 25 21.42 18.97 12.77
C ASP A 25 22.76 19.55 12.27
N ASN A 26 23.41 18.85 11.36
CA ASN A 26 24.68 19.26 10.74
C ASN A 26 24.54 20.41 9.73
N GLU A 27 23.33 20.74 9.26
CA GLU A 27 23.06 21.83 8.32
C GLU A 27 22.85 23.19 9.04
N ILE A 28 22.66 23.16 10.37
CA ILE A 28 22.37 24.36 11.17
C ILE A 28 23.65 25.03 11.62
N ASP A 29 23.72 26.36 11.42
CA ASP A 29 24.78 27.25 11.92
C ASP A 29 24.46 27.75 13.32
N THR A 30 23.32 28.45 13.50
CA THR A 30 22.92 29.04 14.78
C THR A 30 21.41 28.87 15.04
N ILE A 31 21.06 28.83 16.33
CA ILE A 31 19.68 28.92 16.80
C ILE A 31 19.59 30.08 17.77
N LYS A 32 18.84 31.14 17.43
CA LYS A 32 18.61 32.32 18.26
C LYS A 32 17.21 32.29 18.85
N GLY A 33 17.08 32.49 20.14
CA GLY A 33 15.83 32.45 20.86
C GLY A 33 15.73 31.24 21.83
N ARG A 34 14.64 31.16 22.58
CA ARG A 34 14.34 30.04 23.49
C ARG A 34 13.19 29.25 22.91
N PHE A 35 13.30 27.94 22.94
CA PHE A 35 12.28 27.02 22.43
C PHE A 35 12.17 25.79 23.31
N THR A 36 11.06 25.11 23.19
CA THR A 36 10.85 23.75 23.65
C THR A 36 10.83 22.81 22.44
N ASN A 37 11.17 21.54 22.64
CA ASN A 37 11.05 20.55 21.56
C ASN A 37 9.60 20.50 21.07
N GLY A 38 9.40 20.44 19.75
CA GLY A 38 8.10 20.51 19.10
C GLY A 38 7.58 21.92 18.81
N ALA A 39 8.26 22.96 19.29
CA ALA A 39 7.87 24.36 19.01
C ALA A 39 8.09 24.72 17.54
N LEU A 40 7.26 25.61 17.02
CA LEU A 40 7.43 26.21 15.71
C LEU A 40 8.58 27.23 15.76
N VAL A 41 9.44 27.21 14.73
CA VAL A 41 10.58 28.09 14.56
C VAL A 41 10.64 28.60 13.13
N LYS A 42 11.13 29.83 12.97
CA LYS A 42 11.47 30.38 11.66
C LYS A 42 12.80 29.81 11.17
N VAL A 43 12.88 29.54 9.89
CA VAL A 43 14.11 29.08 9.24
C VAL A 43 14.58 30.15 8.24
N VAL A 44 15.85 30.47 8.32
CA VAL A 44 16.53 31.39 7.39
C VAL A 44 17.79 30.73 6.84
N ASP A 45 18.16 31.07 5.61
CA ASP A 45 19.45 30.64 5.07
C ASP A 45 20.60 31.49 5.62
N PHE A 46 21.82 31.20 5.18
CA PHE A 46 23.04 31.93 5.61
C PHE A 46 22.98 33.44 5.37
N ASP A 47 22.35 33.89 4.30
CA ASP A 47 22.24 35.29 3.91
C ASP A 47 21.03 36.00 4.56
N GLY A 48 20.27 35.30 5.42
CA GLY A 48 19.08 35.79 6.11
C GLY A 48 17.78 35.70 5.28
N TYR A 49 17.80 34.98 4.16
CA TYR A 49 16.59 34.74 3.38
C TYR A 49 15.64 33.84 4.15
N GLU A 50 14.40 34.27 4.35
CA GLU A 50 13.37 33.50 5.06
C GLU A 50 12.90 32.32 4.21
N MET A 51 13.06 31.12 4.76
CA MET A 51 12.73 29.83 4.09
C MET A 51 11.40 29.26 4.52
N GLY A 52 10.77 29.81 5.55
CA GLY A 52 9.49 29.38 6.09
C GLY A 52 9.53 28.99 7.57
N THR A 53 8.54 28.20 7.98
CA THR A 53 8.32 27.80 9.38
C THR A 53 8.24 26.27 9.49
N GLY A 54 8.86 25.71 10.52
CA GLY A 54 8.83 24.29 10.84
C GLY A 54 8.87 24.06 12.35
N PHE A 55 8.67 22.84 12.80
CA PHE A 55 8.86 22.50 14.20
C PHE A 55 10.24 21.88 14.46
N ILE A 56 10.84 22.29 15.58
CA ILE A 56 12.19 21.90 15.99
C ILE A 56 12.15 20.78 17.03
N ASN A 57 13.11 19.82 16.92
CA ASN A 57 13.28 18.77 17.92
C ASN A 57 14.78 18.47 18.13
N GLN A 58 15.29 18.70 19.33
CA GLN A 58 16.70 18.45 19.68
C GLN A 58 17.04 16.95 19.80
N ASN A 59 16.05 16.09 20.02
CA ASN A 59 16.26 14.66 20.12
C ASN A 59 16.48 14.00 18.74
N SER A 60 16.00 14.63 17.69
CA SER A 60 16.05 14.12 16.32
C SER A 60 17.29 14.60 15.55
N LYS A 61 17.85 13.73 14.69
CA LYS A 61 18.83 14.17 13.69
C LYS A 61 18.20 15.05 12.61
N ILE A 62 16.90 14.83 12.31
CA ILE A 62 16.12 15.76 11.50
C ILE A 62 15.69 16.88 12.45
N ARG A 63 16.55 17.88 12.58
CA ARG A 63 16.43 18.94 13.59
C ARG A 63 15.22 19.83 13.42
N VAL A 64 14.88 20.15 12.16
CA VAL A 64 13.66 20.89 11.84
C VAL A 64 12.90 20.18 10.72
N ARG A 65 11.59 20.07 10.88
CA ARG A 65 10.67 19.62 9.84
C ARG A 65 9.79 20.78 9.42
N MET A 66 9.86 21.16 8.15
CA MET A 66 9.15 22.31 7.59
C MET A 66 7.65 22.01 7.49
N MET A 67 6.82 22.94 7.97
CA MET A 67 5.36 22.92 7.83
C MET A 67 4.90 23.81 6.66
N THR A 68 5.58 24.93 6.46
CA THR A 68 5.37 25.83 5.32
C THR A 68 6.68 26.44 4.88
N ARG A 69 6.81 26.66 3.57
CA ARG A 69 7.94 27.38 2.96
C ARG A 69 7.61 28.84 2.64
N ASP A 70 6.36 29.25 2.86
CA ASP A 70 5.97 30.64 2.77
C ASP A 70 6.12 31.30 4.17
N PRO A 71 7.06 32.24 4.33
CA PRO A 71 7.29 32.87 5.63
C PRO A 71 6.13 33.75 6.10
N LYS A 72 5.17 34.09 5.21
CA LYS A 72 4.00 34.91 5.54
C LYS A 72 2.86 34.08 6.16
N ILE A 73 2.91 32.74 5.99
CA ILE A 73 1.87 31.85 6.49
C ILE A 73 2.14 31.52 7.96
N GLN A 74 1.15 31.74 8.79
CA GLN A 74 1.13 31.26 10.18
C GLN A 74 0.63 29.83 10.22
N VAL A 75 1.29 28.99 11.03
CA VAL A 75 0.86 27.60 11.27
C VAL A 75 -0.10 27.61 12.47
N ASP A 76 -1.34 27.97 12.20
CA ASP A 76 -2.46 28.02 13.15
C ASP A 76 -3.53 26.97 12.82
N ASP A 77 -4.67 27.05 13.50
CA ASP A 77 -5.76 26.09 13.33
C ASP A 77 -6.41 26.18 11.94
N GLU A 78 -6.47 27.38 11.35
CA GLU A 78 -6.98 27.57 9.99
C GLU A 78 -6.04 26.96 8.96
N PHE A 79 -4.74 27.16 9.12
CA PHE A 79 -3.73 26.51 8.28
C PHE A 79 -3.87 24.98 8.32
N ILE A 80 -3.98 24.41 9.53
CA ILE A 80 -4.13 22.96 9.71
C ILE A 80 -5.40 22.47 9.01
N TYR A 81 -6.54 23.12 9.25
CA TYR A 81 -7.81 22.76 8.62
C TYR A 81 -7.70 22.78 7.08
N MET A 82 -7.12 23.85 6.52
CA MET A 82 -6.98 23.98 5.07
C MET A 82 -6.04 22.95 4.46
N GLN A 83 -4.94 22.60 5.16
CA GLN A 83 -4.03 21.55 4.67
C GLN A 83 -4.68 20.17 4.71
N VAL A 84 -5.42 19.84 5.77
CA VAL A 84 -6.19 18.59 5.86
C VAL A 84 -7.25 18.53 4.75
N LYS A 85 -7.95 19.64 4.50
CA LYS A 85 -8.94 19.74 3.43
C LYS A 85 -8.30 19.49 2.07
N LYS A 86 -7.15 20.11 1.78
CA LYS A 86 -6.41 19.88 0.53
C LYS A 86 -6.00 18.42 0.35
N ALA A 87 -5.53 17.76 1.41
CA ALA A 87 -5.17 16.35 1.38
C ALA A 87 -6.39 15.46 1.04
N TRP A 88 -7.54 15.73 1.63
CA TRP A 88 -8.79 15.01 1.33
C TRP A 88 -9.31 15.28 -0.11
N GLU A 89 -9.33 16.55 -0.54
CA GLU A 89 -9.75 16.92 -1.91
C GLU A 89 -8.85 16.26 -2.96
N TYR A 90 -7.54 16.16 -2.69
CA TYR A 90 -6.62 15.43 -3.55
C TYR A 90 -7.06 13.96 -3.70
N ARG A 91 -7.40 13.26 -2.60
CA ARG A 91 -7.85 11.86 -2.65
C ARG A 91 -9.14 11.70 -3.45
N LYS A 92 -10.11 12.59 -3.25
CA LYS A 92 -11.34 12.59 -4.05
C LYS A 92 -11.05 12.73 -5.55
N THR A 93 -10.08 13.55 -5.90
CA THR A 93 -9.70 13.78 -7.30
C THR A 93 -9.00 12.56 -7.91
N VAL A 94 -7.99 11.98 -7.23
CA VAL A 94 -7.13 10.95 -7.83
C VAL A 94 -7.69 9.53 -7.73
N LEU A 95 -8.62 9.29 -6.80
CA LEU A 95 -9.24 7.98 -6.58
C LEU A 95 -10.68 7.91 -7.08
N SER A 96 -11.25 9.04 -7.53
CA SER A 96 -12.65 9.14 -7.94
C SER A 96 -13.61 8.62 -6.85
N ASN A 97 -14.32 7.51 -7.09
CA ASN A 97 -15.29 6.94 -6.16
C ASN A 97 -14.75 5.85 -5.24
N ASP A 98 -13.44 5.52 -5.33
CA ASP A 98 -12.84 4.42 -4.55
C ASP A 98 -12.27 4.93 -3.21
N LEU A 99 -13.15 5.46 -2.36
CA LEU A 99 -12.83 6.10 -1.09
C LEU A 99 -13.18 5.26 0.14
N ASN A 100 -13.57 3.99 -0.04
CA ASN A 100 -13.92 3.13 1.09
C ASN A 100 -12.70 2.87 1.99
N CYS A 101 -11.56 2.58 1.40
CA CYS A 101 -10.29 2.44 2.10
C CYS A 101 -9.20 3.24 1.40
N VAL A 102 -8.57 4.19 2.11
CA VAL A 102 -7.69 5.19 1.50
C VAL A 102 -6.71 5.78 2.51
N ARG A 103 -5.47 6.03 2.11
CA ARG A 103 -4.55 6.87 2.87
C ARG A 103 -4.87 8.34 2.63
N ILE A 104 -5.36 9.04 3.67
CA ILE A 104 -5.75 10.45 3.57
C ILE A 104 -4.55 11.37 3.74
N ILE A 105 -3.64 11.06 4.66
CA ILE A 105 -2.40 11.82 4.89
C ILE A 105 -1.21 10.89 4.75
N PHE A 106 -0.26 11.28 3.92
CA PHE A 106 0.99 10.56 3.67
C PHE A 106 2.21 11.44 3.93
N GLY A 107 2.45 11.76 5.18
CA GLY A 107 3.66 12.42 5.66
C GLY A 107 4.03 13.68 4.92
N GLU A 108 5.27 13.72 4.50
CA GLU A 108 5.89 14.84 3.79
C GLU A 108 5.21 15.15 2.44
N ALA A 109 4.63 14.14 1.81
CA ALA A 109 3.96 14.29 0.52
C ALA A 109 2.63 15.06 0.62
N ASP A 110 2.04 15.13 1.82
CA ASP A 110 0.87 15.95 2.12
C ASP A 110 1.19 17.14 3.04
N PHE A 111 2.49 17.43 3.23
CA PHE A 111 2.96 18.54 4.06
C PHE A 111 2.61 18.42 5.55
N PHE A 112 2.46 17.17 6.02
CA PHE A 112 2.34 16.79 7.43
C PHE A 112 3.50 15.87 7.84
N PRO A 113 4.74 16.38 7.97
CA PRO A 113 5.92 15.56 8.10
C PRO A 113 5.85 14.61 9.29
N GLY A 114 5.87 13.30 9.01
CA GLY A 114 5.78 12.26 10.03
C GLY A 114 4.37 11.90 10.48
N MET A 115 3.30 12.33 9.77
CA MET A 115 1.91 11.93 10.02
C MET A 115 1.42 10.98 8.93
N VAL A 116 0.78 9.90 9.32
CA VAL A 116 0.02 9.02 8.43
C VAL A 116 -1.40 8.88 8.97
N ILE A 117 -2.40 9.03 8.08
CA ILE A 117 -3.79 8.76 8.44
C ILE A 117 -4.42 7.91 7.33
N ASP A 118 -4.83 6.70 7.69
CA ASP A 118 -5.54 5.77 6.84
C ASP A 118 -7.02 5.69 7.25
N LYS A 119 -7.89 5.66 6.26
CA LYS A 119 -9.33 5.44 6.44
C LYS A 119 -9.67 4.02 6.00
N TYR A 120 -10.36 3.30 6.86
CA TYR A 120 -10.92 1.97 6.63
C TYR A 120 -12.42 2.05 6.90
N ALA A 121 -13.23 2.10 5.84
CA ALA A 121 -14.68 2.33 5.91
C ALA A 121 -15.03 3.57 6.77
N ASP A 122 -15.49 3.37 8.00
CA ASP A 122 -15.89 4.41 8.96
C ASP A 122 -14.89 4.58 10.12
N VAL A 123 -13.71 3.98 10.03
CA VAL A 123 -12.63 4.06 11.03
C VAL A 123 -11.41 4.75 10.44
N LEU A 124 -10.80 5.65 11.22
CA LEU A 124 -9.49 6.23 10.91
C LEU A 124 -8.40 5.57 11.77
N VAL A 125 -7.26 5.31 11.14
CA VAL A 125 -6.05 4.87 11.83
C VAL A 125 -4.96 5.91 11.66
N VAL A 126 -4.42 6.39 12.78
CA VAL A 126 -3.43 7.48 12.84
C VAL A 126 -2.09 6.92 13.27
N GLU A 127 -1.03 7.28 12.57
CA GLU A 127 0.35 7.07 12.99
C GLU A 127 1.07 8.42 13.03
N SER A 128 1.63 8.78 14.20
CA SER A 128 2.39 10.00 14.41
C SER A 128 3.83 9.64 14.76
N LEU A 129 4.79 10.08 13.94
CA LEU A 129 6.19 9.66 14.00
C LEU A 129 7.15 10.76 14.44
N ALA A 130 6.71 12.03 14.48
CA ALA A 130 7.53 13.18 14.82
C ALA A 130 6.90 14.03 15.93
N LEU A 131 7.74 14.55 16.84
CA LEU A 131 7.24 15.23 18.05
C LEU A 131 6.35 16.44 17.75
N GLY A 132 6.74 17.31 16.82
CA GLY A 132 5.94 18.50 16.53
C GLY A 132 4.57 18.16 15.93
N ILE A 133 4.50 17.13 15.09
CA ILE A 133 3.21 16.68 14.53
C ILE A 133 2.38 15.92 15.57
N ASP A 134 3.04 15.21 16.50
CA ASP A 134 2.36 14.52 17.60
C ASP A 134 1.61 15.52 18.51
N LEU A 135 2.19 16.69 18.75
CA LEU A 135 1.54 17.79 19.49
C LEU A 135 0.35 18.40 18.75
N LEU A 136 0.31 18.30 17.41
CA LEU A 136 -0.79 18.81 16.58
C LEU A 136 -1.82 17.73 16.21
N LYS A 137 -1.56 16.49 16.58
CA LYS A 137 -2.34 15.31 16.20
C LYS A 137 -3.84 15.47 16.42
N GLU A 138 -4.24 15.94 17.58
CA GLU A 138 -5.65 16.11 17.94
C GLU A 138 -6.36 17.13 17.05
N LYS A 139 -5.70 18.26 16.78
CA LYS A 139 -6.24 19.30 15.88
C LYS A 139 -6.40 18.78 14.45
N ILE A 140 -5.42 18.01 13.98
CA ILE A 140 -5.43 17.39 12.64
C ILE A 140 -6.59 16.40 12.53
N VAL A 141 -6.73 15.50 13.52
CA VAL A 141 -7.81 14.51 13.56
C VAL A 141 -9.19 15.17 13.65
N LYS A 142 -9.35 16.17 14.53
CA LYS A 142 -10.60 16.93 14.66
C LYS A 142 -10.98 17.61 13.34
N SER A 143 -10.04 18.27 12.70
CA SER A 143 -10.25 18.89 11.39
C SER A 143 -10.69 17.86 10.34
N LEU A 144 -10.04 16.71 10.30
CA LEU A 144 -10.37 15.66 9.33
C LEU A 144 -11.76 15.07 9.58
N VAL A 145 -12.11 14.74 10.82
CA VAL A 145 -13.45 14.21 11.16
C VAL A 145 -14.54 15.20 10.75
N ASN A 146 -14.34 16.49 10.99
CA ASN A 146 -15.29 17.53 10.59
C ASN A 146 -15.41 17.65 9.07
N ILE A 147 -14.29 17.64 8.33
CA ILE A 147 -14.28 17.69 6.85
C ILE A 147 -14.99 16.47 6.26
N LEU A 148 -14.73 15.27 6.78
CA LEU A 148 -15.40 14.06 6.34
C LEU A 148 -16.90 14.10 6.62
N LYS A 149 -17.30 14.64 7.77
CA LYS A 149 -18.71 14.85 8.12
C LYS A 149 -19.40 15.84 7.18
N GLU A 150 -18.73 16.92 6.77
CA GLU A 150 -19.24 17.88 5.78
C GLU A 150 -19.50 17.19 4.42
N ASP A 151 -18.69 16.19 4.05
CA ASP A 151 -18.87 15.37 2.85
C ASP A 151 -19.84 14.18 3.06
N GLY A 152 -20.56 14.13 4.19
CA GLY A 152 -21.53 13.06 4.51
C GLY A 152 -20.92 11.75 4.96
N ILE A 153 -19.61 11.73 5.28
CA ILE A 153 -18.90 10.55 5.75
C ILE A 153 -18.80 10.62 7.28
N LEU A 154 -19.54 9.75 7.96
CA LEU A 154 -19.51 9.66 9.41
C LEU A 154 -18.42 8.70 9.87
N ILE A 155 -17.52 9.19 10.72
CA ILE A 155 -16.44 8.40 11.30
C ILE A 155 -16.89 7.86 12.65
N LYS A 156 -16.93 6.53 12.77
CA LYS A 156 -17.29 5.79 13.99
C LYS A 156 -16.22 5.92 15.07
N GLY A 157 -14.94 5.90 14.67
CA GLY A 157 -13.85 5.98 15.61
C GLY A 157 -12.49 6.24 14.97
N VAL A 158 -11.54 6.61 15.82
CA VAL A 158 -10.15 6.85 15.45
C VAL A 158 -9.25 6.05 16.38
N TYR A 159 -8.38 5.22 15.82
CA TYR A 159 -7.40 4.44 16.56
C TYR A 159 -5.98 4.92 16.24
N GLU A 160 -5.13 5.06 17.24
CA GLU A 160 -3.72 5.44 17.03
C GLU A 160 -2.81 4.20 17.05
N ARG A 161 -1.96 4.11 16.05
CA ARG A 161 -0.91 3.10 15.86
C ARG A 161 0.47 3.76 15.79
N SER A 162 0.83 4.51 16.81
CA SER A 162 2.12 5.21 16.93
C SER A 162 3.14 4.36 17.70
N ASP A 163 3.33 3.10 17.29
CA ASP A 163 4.22 2.14 17.95
C ASP A 163 5.53 1.87 17.19
N ALA A 164 5.79 2.61 16.10
CA ALA A 164 7.01 2.45 15.31
C ALA A 164 8.28 2.84 16.10
N PRO A 165 9.39 2.06 15.97
CA PRO A 165 10.64 2.30 16.72
C PRO A 165 11.28 3.68 16.46
N VAL A 166 10.95 4.33 15.34
CA VAL A 166 11.46 5.67 15.00
C VAL A 166 11.04 6.74 16.01
N ARG A 167 9.90 6.57 16.68
CA ARG A 167 9.42 7.50 17.71
C ARG A 167 10.42 7.73 18.85
N LYS A 168 11.16 6.70 19.25
CA LYS A 168 12.22 6.83 20.27
C LYS A 168 13.33 7.80 19.87
N LYS A 169 13.61 7.92 18.56
CA LYS A 169 14.59 8.88 18.04
C LYS A 169 14.06 10.33 18.08
N GLU A 170 12.76 10.49 18.17
CA GLU A 170 12.07 11.78 18.32
C GLU A 170 11.84 12.14 19.80
N GLY A 171 12.21 11.26 20.74
CA GLY A 171 11.93 11.43 22.18
C GLY A 171 10.50 11.13 22.56
N LEU A 172 9.79 10.31 21.76
CA LEU A 172 8.42 9.90 21.97
C LEU A 172 8.35 8.43 22.40
N GLU A 173 7.46 8.11 23.33
CA GLU A 173 7.17 6.72 23.65
C GLU A 173 6.24 6.10 22.59
N PRO A 174 6.34 4.78 22.36
CA PRO A 174 5.35 4.05 21.57
C PRO A 174 3.95 4.18 22.18
N PHE A 175 2.96 4.35 21.32
CA PHE A 175 1.56 4.47 21.77
C PHE A 175 0.62 3.70 20.84
N LYS A 176 -0.35 2.99 21.44
CA LYS A 176 -1.52 2.41 20.80
C LYS A 176 -2.76 2.71 21.64
N GLY A 177 -3.84 3.12 21.00
CA GLY A 177 -5.07 3.40 21.73
C GLY A 177 -6.13 4.09 20.90
N PHE A 178 -7.31 4.17 21.50
CA PHE A 178 -8.43 4.91 20.91
C PHE A 178 -8.21 6.41 21.11
N LEU A 179 -8.38 7.21 20.04
CA LEU A 179 -8.32 8.68 20.09
C LEU A 179 -9.71 9.33 20.08
N TYR A 180 -10.68 8.68 19.47
CA TYR A 180 -12.02 9.21 19.29
C TYR A 180 -13.00 8.07 19.07
N ALA A 181 -14.22 8.18 19.60
CA ALA A 181 -15.36 7.36 19.23
C ALA A 181 -16.64 8.19 19.33
N VAL A 182 -17.59 7.93 18.43
CA VAL A 182 -18.90 8.54 18.50
C VAL A 182 -19.66 7.97 19.70
N SER A 183 -20.16 8.85 20.57
CA SER A 183 -21.09 8.46 21.65
C SER A 183 -22.47 8.21 21.03
N ASP A 184 -23.13 7.10 21.41
CA ASP A 184 -24.51 6.81 20.99
C ASP A 184 -25.54 7.78 21.64
N ASN A 185 -25.10 8.67 22.54
CA ASN A 185 -25.95 9.68 23.18
C ASN A 185 -25.78 11.01 22.46
N GLU A 186 -26.81 11.44 21.72
CA GLU A 186 -26.88 12.75 21.04
C GLU A 186 -26.78 13.97 21.99
N ASP A 187 -26.84 13.77 23.31
CA ASP A 187 -26.82 14.84 24.32
C ASP A 187 -25.42 15.29 24.75
N SER A 188 -24.35 14.64 24.33
CA SER A 188 -22.97 15.08 24.64
C SER A 188 -22.46 16.11 23.61
N LYS A 189 -23.12 17.25 23.52
CA LYS A 189 -22.67 18.43 22.71
C LYS A 189 -21.50 19.18 23.35
N THR A 190 -20.66 18.56 24.12
CA THR A 190 -19.48 19.23 24.71
C THR A 190 -18.28 19.02 23.81
N GLU A 191 -17.53 20.09 23.55
CA GLU A 191 -16.21 20.07 22.91
C GLU A 191 -15.22 19.11 23.60
N GLU A 192 -15.54 18.64 24.80
CA GLU A 192 -14.83 17.65 25.62
C GLU A 192 -14.98 16.20 25.11
N GLY A 193 -15.85 15.92 24.13
CA GLY A 193 -16.15 14.56 23.62
C GLY A 193 -15.02 13.88 22.84
N PHE A 194 -13.93 14.60 22.53
CA PHE A 194 -12.81 14.03 21.78
C PHE A 194 -11.99 13.00 22.55
N PHE A 195 -12.17 12.86 23.85
CA PHE A 195 -11.39 11.99 24.73
C PHE A 195 -12.20 11.12 25.69
N ASN A 196 -13.52 11.11 25.61
CA ASN A 196 -14.35 10.14 26.33
C ASN A 196 -14.46 8.86 25.49
N TYR A 197 -13.45 8.00 25.63
CA TYR A 197 -13.30 6.77 24.89
C TYR A 197 -14.39 5.77 25.24
N LYS A 198 -15.25 5.46 24.28
CA LYS A 198 -15.93 4.18 24.23
C LYS A 198 -15.19 3.33 23.20
N GLU A 199 -14.80 2.13 23.59
CA GLU A 199 -14.19 1.16 22.68
C GLU A 199 -15.18 0.86 21.56
N PHE A 200 -14.68 0.83 20.33
CA PHE A 200 -15.43 0.40 19.15
C PHE A 200 -14.83 -0.89 18.58
N ASP A 201 -15.59 -1.61 17.76
CA ASP A 201 -15.07 -2.80 17.09
C ASP A 201 -13.96 -2.40 16.11
N THR A 202 -12.76 -2.94 16.35
CA THR A 202 -11.54 -2.67 15.62
C THR A 202 -11.32 -3.61 14.43
N ASN A 203 -12.21 -4.60 14.24
CA ASN A 203 -12.28 -5.39 13.03
C ASN A 203 -13.23 -4.71 12.05
N VAL A 204 -12.66 -4.14 11.00
CA VAL A 204 -13.37 -3.28 10.04
C VAL A 204 -13.47 -3.98 8.70
N GLU A 205 -14.69 -4.13 8.19
CA GLU A 205 -14.87 -4.60 6.82
C GLU A 205 -14.64 -3.49 5.83
N ILE A 206 -13.74 -3.73 4.86
CA ILE A 206 -13.46 -2.83 3.76
C ILE A 206 -13.77 -3.48 2.42
N VAL A 207 -14.01 -2.64 1.42
CA VAL A 207 -14.15 -3.06 0.02
C VAL A 207 -13.07 -2.37 -0.81
N GLU A 208 -12.26 -3.16 -1.50
CA GLU A 208 -11.26 -2.68 -2.44
C GLU A 208 -11.35 -3.46 -3.74
N ASN A 209 -11.46 -2.78 -4.88
CA ASN A 209 -11.61 -3.42 -6.20
C ASN A 209 -12.76 -4.45 -6.25
N ASN A 210 -13.85 -4.19 -5.55
CA ASN A 210 -15.01 -5.09 -5.33
C ASN A 210 -14.68 -6.39 -4.56
N VAL A 211 -13.57 -6.46 -3.87
CA VAL A 211 -13.22 -7.57 -2.97
C VAL A 211 -13.35 -7.10 -1.53
N HIS A 212 -14.01 -7.90 -0.71
CA HIS A 212 -14.27 -7.63 0.70
C HIS A 212 -13.18 -8.21 1.58
N TYR A 213 -12.66 -7.41 2.51
CA TYR A 213 -11.65 -7.83 3.48
C TYR A 213 -12.05 -7.44 4.89
N MET A 214 -11.72 -8.28 5.87
CA MET A 214 -11.73 -7.87 7.28
C MET A 214 -10.34 -7.37 7.67
N VAL A 215 -10.26 -6.15 8.16
CA VAL A 215 -9.02 -5.49 8.61
C VAL A 215 -9.03 -5.35 10.12
N ASP A 216 -8.02 -5.91 10.78
CA ASP A 216 -7.75 -5.66 12.20
C ASP A 216 -6.86 -4.41 12.32
N VAL A 217 -7.44 -3.29 12.72
CA VAL A 217 -6.70 -2.02 12.84
C VAL A 217 -5.77 -1.97 14.05
N VAL A 218 -5.90 -2.90 14.99
CA VAL A 218 -5.05 -2.99 16.20
C VAL A 218 -3.82 -3.86 15.95
N ASN A 219 -4.01 -5.07 15.39
CA ASN A 219 -2.96 -6.08 15.27
C ASN A 219 -2.49 -6.30 13.83
N GLY A 220 -3.22 -5.80 12.83
CA GLY A 220 -2.84 -5.89 11.42
C GLY A 220 -1.49 -5.23 11.13
N GLN A 221 -0.84 -5.61 10.03
CA GLN A 221 0.44 -5.03 9.62
C GLN A 221 0.29 -3.57 9.21
N LYS A 222 1.31 -2.75 9.42
CA LYS A 222 1.27 -1.28 9.28
C LYS A 222 0.09 -0.71 10.09
N THR A 223 -0.79 0.01 9.43
CA THR A 223 -2.04 0.56 10.01
C THR A 223 -3.22 -0.44 9.95
N GLY A 224 -3.03 -1.63 9.35
CA GLY A 224 -4.03 -2.68 9.21
C GLY A 224 -4.02 -3.36 7.84
N PHE A 225 -3.76 -2.63 6.74
CA PHE A 225 -3.81 -3.11 5.38
C PHE A 225 -2.80 -2.41 4.47
N PHE A 226 -2.41 -3.03 3.36
CA PHE A 226 -1.46 -2.47 2.39
C PHE A 226 -2.21 -1.72 1.28
N LEU A 227 -2.66 -0.50 1.57
CA LEU A 227 -3.42 0.34 0.62
C LEU A 227 -2.61 0.74 -0.62
N ASP A 228 -1.29 0.83 -0.49
CA ASP A 228 -0.36 1.22 -1.54
C ASP A 228 -0.37 0.29 -2.77
N GLN A 229 -0.79 -0.97 -2.61
CA GLN A 229 -0.88 -1.98 -3.68
C GLN A 229 -2.26 -2.04 -4.38
N LYS A 230 -3.23 -1.21 -4.00
CA LYS A 230 -4.61 -1.22 -4.50
C LYS A 230 -4.71 -1.38 -6.03
N TYR A 231 -4.06 -0.51 -6.77
CA TYR A 231 -4.13 -0.52 -8.24
C TYR A 231 -3.20 -1.55 -8.88
N ASN A 232 -2.21 -2.07 -8.17
CA ASN A 232 -1.40 -3.20 -8.62
C ASN A 232 -2.23 -4.49 -8.55
N ARG A 233 -3.04 -4.65 -7.51
CA ARG A 233 -4.05 -5.72 -7.43
C ARG A 233 -5.09 -5.63 -8.54
N LEU A 234 -5.60 -4.43 -8.83
CA LEU A 234 -6.53 -4.19 -9.94
C LEU A 234 -5.90 -4.51 -11.32
N ALA A 235 -4.61 -4.23 -11.50
CA ALA A 235 -3.90 -4.61 -12.71
C ALA A 235 -3.84 -6.14 -12.89
N MET A 236 -3.66 -6.89 -11.80
CA MET A 236 -3.72 -8.35 -11.84
C MET A 236 -5.12 -8.89 -12.09
N GLN A 237 -6.19 -8.23 -11.63
CA GLN A 237 -7.56 -8.56 -12.04
C GLN A 237 -7.69 -8.52 -13.57
N ARG A 238 -7.20 -7.44 -14.22
CA ARG A 238 -7.28 -7.30 -15.70
C ARG A 238 -6.55 -8.41 -16.43
N VAL A 239 -5.38 -8.83 -15.93
CA VAL A 239 -4.64 -9.97 -16.50
C VAL A 239 -5.48 -11.26 -16.40
N CYS A 240 -6.04 -11.53 -15.22
CA CYS A 240 -6.87 -12.72 -14.99
C CYS A 240 -8.19 -12.68 -15.78
N GLU A 241 -8.83 -11.51 -15.90
CA GLU A 241 -10.01 -11.34 -16.79
C GLU A 241 -9.66 -11.70 -18.24
N GLY A 242 -8.52 -11.23 -18.76
CA GLY A 242 -8.05 -11.53 -20.11
C GLY A 242 -7.81 -13.02 -20.34
N ILE A 243 -7.13 -13.69 -19.39
CA ILE A 243 -6.89 -15.14 -19.43
C ILE A 243 -8.23 -15.89 -19.43
N THR A 244 -9.13 -15.55 -18.52
CA THR A 244 -10.43 -16.22 -18.37
C THR A 244 -11.28 -16.07 -19.63
N LYS A 245 -11.37 -14.85 -20.18
CA LYS A 245 -12.07 -14.59 -21.45
C LYS A 245 -11.49 -15.43 -22.61
N SER A 246 -10.15 -15.52 -22.69
CA SER A 246 -9.49 -16.34 -23.72
C SER A 246 -9.85 -17.83 -23.59
N VAL A 247 -9.91 -18.36 -22.37
CA VAL A 247 -10.32 -19.76 -22.12
C VAL A 247 -11.77 -19.96 -22.52
N LEU A 248 -12.70 -19.10 -22.09
CA LEU A 248 -14.13 -19.21 -22.43
C LEU A 248 -14.36 -19.11 -23.95
N CYS A 249 -13.68 -18.18 -24.65
CA CYS A 249 -13.79 -18.09 -26.11
C CYS A 249 -13.37 -19.38 -26.82
N LYS A 250 -12.29 -20.04 -26.35
CA LYS A 250 -11.86 -21.32 -26.91
C LYS A 250 -12.88 -22.43 -26.68
N LEU A 251 -13.45 -22.52 -25.48
CA LEU A 251 -14.48 -23.50 -25.15
C LEU A 251 -15.75 -23.30 -26.01
N ILE A 252 -16.15 -22.05 -26.24
CA ILE A 252 -17.30 -21.71 -27.11
C ILE A 252 -17.02 -22.11 -28.55
N ALA A 253 -15.85 -21.80 -29.09
CA ALA A 253 -15.47 -22.16 -30.47
C ALA A 253 -15.47 -23.68 -30.67
N GLN A 254 -14.87 -24.44 -29.76
CA GLN A 254 -14.85 -25.90 -29.81
C GLN A 254 -16.26 -26.51 -29.79
N LYS A 255 -17.19 -25.97 -28.99
CA LYS A 255 -18.57 -26.43 -28.94
C LYS A 255 -19.29 -26.17 -30.25
N ASN A 256 -19.10 -25.03 -30.89
CA ASN A 256 -19.72 -24.68 -32.16
C ASN A 256 -19.24 -25.60 -33.34
N ASP A 257 -17.96 -25.99 -33.30
CA ASP A 257 -17.36 -26.86 -34.30
C ASP A 257 -17.64 -28.36 -34.03
N LYS A 258 -18.43 -28.72 -33.00
CA LYS A 258 -18.68 -30.09 -32.53
C LYS A 258 -17.37 -30.86 -32.22
N VAL A 259 -16.31 -30.17 -31.93
CA VAL A 259 -15.05 -30.75 -31.47
C VAL A 259 -15.18 -31.07 -29.99
N GLU A 260 -14.66 -32.24 -29.56
CA GLU A 260 -14.63 -32.64 -28.14
C GLU A 260 -13.95 -31.53 -27.30
N LEU A 261 -14.57 -31.11 -26.23
CA LEU A 261 -14.10 -30.04 -25.36
C LEU A 261 -12.70 -30.37 -24.83
N CYS A 262 -11.66 -29.85 -25.47
CA CYS A 262 -10.31 -29.87 -24.92
C CYS A 262 -10.25 -28.91 -23.73
N LYS A 263 -10.63 -29.40 -22.54
CA LYS A 263 -10.27 -28.72 -21.30
C LYS A 263 -8.75 -28.49 -21.30
N PRO A 264 -8.25 -27.32 -20.83
CA PRO A 264 -6.80 -27.18 -20.62
C PRO A 264 -6.34 -28.40 -19.81
N GLU A 265 -5.38 -29.18 -20.33
CA GLU A 265 -4.98 -30.49 -19.76
C GLU A 265 -4.71 -30.46 -18.26
N ASN A 266 -4.42 -29.29 -17.66
CA ASN A 266 -4.15 -29.09 -16.23
C ASN A 266 -4.87 -27.88 -15.64
N GLY A 267 -5.87 -27.30 -16.31
CA GLY A 267 -6.51 -26.05 -15.88
C GLY A 267 -5.57 -24.84 -15.88
N ILE A 268 -6.07 -23.70 -15.44
CA ILE A 268 -5.33 -22.45 -15.27
C ILE A 268 -4.87 -22.36 -13.82
N LYS A 269 -3.56 -22.29 -13.61
CA LYS A 269 -2.95 -22.24 -12.29
C LYS A 269 -2.33 -20.88 -12.02
N ILE A 270 -2.68 -20.26 -10.90
CA ILE A 270 -2.13 -18.98 -10.43
C ILE A 270 -1.47 -19.20 -9.07
N LEU A 271 -0.26 -18.67 -8.90
CA LEU A 271 0.49 -18.73 -7.66
C LEU A 271 0.76 -17.31 -7.14
N ASP A 272 0.25 -17.00 -5.96
CA ASP A 272 0.50 -15.75 -5.24
C ASP A 272 1.43 -16.00 -4.06
N CYS A 273 2.65 -15.48 -4.14
CA CYS A 273 3.70 -15.65 -3.15
C CYS A 273 3.78 -14.43 -2.23
N PHE A 274 3.83 -14.68 -0.92
CA PHE A 274 3.73 -13.67 0.14
C PHE A 274 2.34 -13.04 0.16
N THR A 275 1.33 -13.90 0.08
CA THR A 275 -0.06 -13.51 -0.15
C THR A 275 -0.68 -12.68 0.98
N HIS A 276 -0.07 -12.69 2.20
CA HIS A 276 -0.58 -12.04 3.41
C HIS A 276 -2.05 -12.43 3.65
N MET A 277 -2.97 -11.47 3.70
CA MET A 277 -4.43 -11.71 3.85
C MET A 277 -5.10 -12.19 2.55
N GLY A 278 -4.34 -12.68 1.58
CA GLY A 278 -4.85 -13.17 0.30
C GLY A 278 -5.10 -12.09 -0.75
N THR A 279 -4.48 -10.92 -0.61
CA THR A 279 -4.93 -9.73 -1.33
C THR A 279 -4.78 -9.82 -2.85
N PHE A 280 -3.68 -10.33 -3.40
CA PHE A 280 -3.53 -10.57 -4.84
C PHE A 280 -4.34 -11.80 -5.29
N ALA A 281 -4.26 -12.91 -4.54
CA ALA A 281 -4.98 -14.13 -4.87
C ALA A 281 -6.50 -13.92 -4.96
N LEU A 282 -7.08 -13.18 -4.00
CA LEU A 282 -8.52 -12.87 -3.99
C LEU A 282 -8.92 -11.96 -5.15
N ASN A 283 -8.09 -10.98 -5.52
CA ASN A 283 -8.32 -10.15 -6.70
C ASN A 283 -8.30 -10.99 -7.99
N CYS A 284 -7.37 -11.94 -8.13
CA CYS A 284 -7.34 -12.87 -9.24
C CYS A 284 -8.59 -13.78 -9.26
N GLY A 285 -8.95 -14.35 -8.13
CA GLY A 285 -10.16 -15.20 -7.99
C GLY A 285 -11.45 -14.43 -8.28
N TYR A 286 -11.57 -13.21 -7.80
CA TYR A 286 -12.71 -12.33 -8.08
C TYR A 286 -12.86 -12.07 -9.59
N ALA A 287 -11.77 -11.73 -10.26
CA ALA A 287 -11.76 -11.47 -11.70
C ALA A 287 -12.20 -12.70 -12.52
N ILE A 288 -11.70 -13.88 -12.15
CA ILE A 288 -12.08 -15.15 -12.77
C ILE A 288 -13.59 -15.39 -12.58
N LYS A 289 -14.06 -15.34 -11.32
CA LYS A 289 -15.46 -15.55 -10.97
C LYS A 289 -16.38 -14.59 -11.72
N LYS A 290 -16.07 -13.30 -11.72
CA LYS A 290 -16.83 -12.26 -12.40
C LYS A 290 -16.98 -12.55 -13.89
N VAL A 291 -15.88 -12.89 -14.58
CA VAL A 291 -15.93 -13.20 -16.02
C VAL A 291 -16.76 -14.44 -16.30
N ILE A 292 -16.65 -15.48 -15.50
CA ILE A 292 -17.48 -16.68 -15.64
C ILE A 292 -18.94 -16.33 -15.43
N ASP A 293 -19.28 -15.63 -14.35
CA ASP A 293 -20.66 -15.26 -14.00
C ASP A 293 -21.34 -14.38 -15.07
N GLU A 294 -20.61 -13.37 -15.59
CA GLU A 294 -21.10 -12.46 -16.61
C GLU A 294 -21.32 -13.14 -17.99
N ASN A 295 -20.53 -14.15 -18.33
CA ASN A 295 -20.57 -14.79 -19.65
C ASN A 295 -21.39 -16.08 -19.70
N LEU A 296 -21.86 -16.59 -18.57
CA LEU A 296 -22.76 -17.75 -18.54
C LEU A 296 -24.05 -17.56 -19.37
N TYR A 297 -24.56 -16.33 -19.43
CA TYR A 297 -25.76 -15.97 -20.19
C TYR A 297 -25.50 -15.71 -21.66
N ALA A 298 -24.26 -15.43 -22.05
CA ALA A 298 -23.88 -15.16 -23.43
C ALA A 298 -23.57 -16.40 -24.25
N LEU A 299 -23.57 -17.60 -23.63
CA LEU A 299 -23.27 -18.84 -24.30
C LEU A 299 -24.54 -19.38 -25.00
N PRO A 300 -24.59 -19.48 -26.35
CA PRO A 300 -25.77 -19.94 -27.06
C PRO A 300 -26.10 -21.41 -26.77
N GLY A 301 -27.37 -21.72 -26.45
CA GLY A 301 -27.89 -23.08 -26.43
C GLY A 301 -28.67 -23.46 -25.17
N GLU A 302 -29.86 -24.02 -25.41
CA GLU A 302 -30.83 -24.50 -24.41
C GLU A 302 -30.31 -25.66 -23.52
N SER A 303 -29.08 -26.12 -23.69
CA SER A 303 -28.55 -27.22 -22.91
C SER A 303 -27.05 -27.05 -22.68
N GLY A 304 -26.65 -26.78 -21.46
CA GLY A 304 -25.46 -27.41 -20.98
C GLY A 304 -24.38 -26.59 -20.34
N LEU A 305 -24.24 -25.27 -20.43
CA LEU A 305 -23.23 -24.57 -19.62
C LEU A 305 -23.81 -23.93 -18.35
N HIS A 306 -25.13 -23.74 -18.28
CA HIS A 306 -25.80 -23.30 -17.06
C HIS A 306 -25.70 -24.32 -15.91
N ASN A 307 -25.64 -25.61 -16.23
CA ASN A 307 -25.45 -26.70 -15.24
C ASN A 307 -24.00 -26.94 -14.87
N ASP A 308 -23.05 -26.28 -15.57
CA ASP A 308 -21.60 -26.57 -15.46
C ASP A 308 -20.80 -25.41 -14.84
N LYS A 309 -21.43 -24.42 -14.17
CA LYS A 309 -20.75 -23.31 -13.54
C LYS A 309 -19.64 -23.78 -12.58
N GLU A 310 -19.94 -24.77 -11.76
CA GLU A 310 -18.97 -25.38 -10.83
C GLU A 310 -17.83 -26.08 -11.59
N GLU A 311 -18.11 -26.70 -12.73
CA GLU A 311 -17.09 -27.31 -13.58
C GLU A 311 -16.16 -26.24 -14.19
N LEU A 312 -16.70 -25.08 -14.58
CA LEU A 312 -15.89 -23.95 -15.07
C LEU A 312 -14.97 -23.40 -13.96
N TYR A 313 -15.47 -23.28 -12.73
CA TYR A 313 -14.62 -22.85 -11.61
C TYR A 313 -13.47 -23.82 -11.35
N LYS A 314 -13.70 -25.13 -11.43
CA LYS A 314 -12.68 -26.17 -11.25
C LYS A 314 -11.55 -26.12 -12.30
N MET A 315 -11.77 -25.40 -13.43
CA MET A 315 -10.72 -25.17 -14.42
C MET A 315 -9.69 -24.13 -13.98
N PHE A 316 -9.94 -23.43 -12.88
CA PHE A 316 -9.07 -22.39 -12.35
C PHE A 316 -8.65 -22.73 -10.92
N SER A 317 -7.39 -22.54 -10.62
CA SER A 317 -6.84 -22.73 -9.28
C SER A 317 -5.91 -21.58 -8.94
N VAL A 318 -6.26 -20.84 -7.90
CA VAL A 318 -5.43 -19.77 -7.34
C VAL A 318 -4.90 -20.24 -5.99
N THR A 319 -3.59 -20.30 -5.84
CA THR A 319 -2.94 -20.70 -4.58
C THR A 319 -2.17 -19.52 -4.00
N GLY A 320 -2.53 -19.10 -2.78
CA GLY A 320 -1.78 -18.11 -2.02
C GLY A 320 -0.88 -18.78 -0.99
N LEU A 321 0.38 -18.32 -0.90
CA LEU A 321 1.39 -18.78 0.05
C LEU A 321 1.83 -17.64 0.96
N ASP A 322 1.83 -17.88 2.27
CA ASP A 322 2.45 -17.01 3.27
C ASP A 322 3.06 -17.83 4.40
N ILE A 323 4.08 -17.30 5.05
CA ILE A 323 4.72 -17.98 6.19
C ILE A 323 3.86 -17.88 7.45
N SER A 324 3.01 -16.87 7.56
CA SER A 324 2.18 -16.60 8.72
C SER A 324 0.88 -17.42 8.68
N GLU A 325 0.73 -18.39 9.58
CA GLU A 325 -0.52 -19.15 9.75
C GLU A 325 -1.71 -18.22 10.05
N TYR A 326 -1.49 -17.16 10.83
CA TYR A 326 -2.51 -16.16 11.11
C TYR A 326 -2.97 -15.44 9.83
N ALA A 327 -2.03 -14.98 9.00
CA ALA A 327 -2.36 -14.33 7.73
C ALA A 327 -3.12 -15.28 6.78
N VAL A 328 -2.70 -16.55 6.71
CA VAL A 328 -3.37 -17.60 5.92
C VAL A 328 -4.79 -17.86 6.43
N SER A 329 -5.00 -17.88 7.74
CA SER A 329 -6.34 -17.99 8.34
C SER A 329 -7.23 -16.81 7.93
N GLN A 330 -6.73 -15.57 8.04
CA GLN A 330 -7.44 -14.36 7.59
C GLN A 330 -7.74 -14.39 6.08
N ALA A 331 -6.79 -14.82 5.27
CA ALA A 331 -6.97 -14.98 3.82
C ALA A 331 -8.10 -16.00 3.50
N THR A 332 -8.16 -17.11 4.24
CA THR A 332 -9.19 -18.13 4.08
C THR A 332 -10.59 -17.61 4.45
N GLU A 333 -10.70 -16.85 5.53
CA GLU A 333 -11.96 -16.20 5.92
C GLU A 333 -12.38 -15.13 4.88
N ASN A 334 -11.42 -14.38 4.33
CA ASN A 334 -11.70 -13.44 3.25
C ASN A 334 -12.15 -14.16 1.96
N ALA A 335 -11.61 -15.36 1.64
CA ALA A 335 -12.11 -16.16 0.52
C ALA A 335 -13.57 -16.58 0.72
N LYS A 336 -13.94 -17.01 1.93
CA LYS A 336 -15.34 -17.33 2.27
C LYS A 336 -16.24 -16.12 2.13
N ARG A 337 -15.83 -14.96 2.66
CA ARG A 337 -16.58 -13.67 2.57
C ARG A 337 -16.90 -13.28 1.13
N ASN A 338 -16.00 -13.58 0.20
CA ASN A 338 -16.16 -13.28 -1.23
C ASN A 338 -16.75 -14.44 -2.06
N ASN A 339 -17.10 -15.56 -1.44
CA ASN A 339 -17.56 -16.77 -2.14
C ASN A 339 -16.55 -17.25 -3.21
N LEU A 340 -15.26 -17.31 -2.84
CA LEU A 340 -14.15 -17.65 -3.73
C LEU A 340 -13.48 -18.99 -3.38
N THR A 341 -13.99 -19.73 -2.40
CA THR A 341 -13.37 -20.97 -1.89
C THR A 341 -13.24 -22.10 -2.92
N ASP A 342 -14.03 -22.06 -4.00
CA ASP A 342 -13.96 -23.04 -5.08
C ASP A 342 -12.78 -22.77 -6.04
N ILE A 343 -12.29 -21.50 -6.07
CA ILE A 343 -11.23 -21.06 -6.98
C ILE A 343 -9.94 -20.79 -6.21
N VAL A 344 -10.01 -20.22 -4.99
CA VAL A 344 -8.87 -19.70 -4.23
C VAL A 344 -8.63 -20.53 -2.98
N LYS A 345 -7.38 -20.95 -2.78
CA LYS A 345 -6.93 -21.68 -1.59
C LYS A 345 -5.64 -21.07 -1.05
N PHE A 346 -5.46 -21.18 0.25
CA PHE A 346 -4.29 -20.64 0.94
C PHE A 346 -3.56 -21.74 1.70
N ARG A 347 -2.24 -21.60 1.81
CA ARG A 347 -1.38 -22.53 2.53
C ARG A 347 -0.26 -21.81 3.24
N ALA A 348 -0.03 -22.14 4.52
CA ALA A 348 1.12 -21.66 5.27
C ALA A 348 2.39 -22.34 4.76
N ALA A 349 3.32 -21.57 4.23
CA ALA A 349 4.61 -22.06 3.72
C ALA A 349 5.64 -20.94 3.65
N ASN A 350 6.89 -21.26 3.92
CA ASN A 350 7.99 -20.36 3.60
C ASN A 350 8.23 -20.37 2.08
N VAL A 351 7.93 -19.27 1.42
CA VAL A 351 8.05 -19.12 -0.04
C VAL A 351 9.43 -19.45 -0.55
N LEU A 352 10.50 -19.07 0.19
CA LEU A 352 11.89 -19.30 -0.24
C LEU A 352 12.24 -20.80 -0.31
N ASP A 353 11.61 -21.63 0.53
CA ASP A 353 11.77 -23.07 0.57
C ASP A 353 10.78 -23.78 -0.35
N GLU A 354 9.60 -23.19 -0.57
CA GLU A 354 8.53 -23.80 -1.34
C GLU A 354 8.75 -23.68 -2.86
N LEU A 355 9.23 -22.53 -3.34
CA LEU A 355 9.49 -22.36 -4.79
C LEU A 355 10.48 -23.40 -5.36
N PRO A 356 11.60 -23.77 -4.69
CA PRO A 356 12.43 -24.86 -5.12
C PRO A 356 11.69 -26.21 -5.20
N LYS A 357 10.90 -26.56 -4.19
CA LYS A 357 10.14 -27.81 -4.18
C LYS A 357 9.15 -27.91 -5.33
N LEU A 358 8.41 -26.81 -5.59
CA LEU A 358 7.49 -26.74 -6.74
C LEU A 358 8.24 -26.92 -8.07
N ASN A 359 9.44 -26.35 -8.18
CA ASN A 359 10.28 -26.52 -9.37
C ASN A 359 10.78 -27.97 -9.52
N ASP A 360 11.18 -28.63 -8.45
CA ASP A 360 11.62 -30.04 -8.46
C ASP A 360 10.48 -30.98 -8.86
N LEU A 361 9.24 -30.63 -8.45
CA LEU A 361 8.01 -31.29 -8.86
C LEU A 361 7.57 -30.97 -10.30
N LYS A 362 8.33 -30.10 -11.01
CA LYS A 362 8.02 -29.63 -12.37
C LYS A 362 6.67 -28.92 -12.49
N GLU A 363 6.17 -28.36 -11.38
CA GLU A 363 4.95 -27.56 -11.41
C GLU A 363 5.12 -26.32 -12.29
N LYS A 364 4.03 -25.97 -13.01
CA LYS A 364 3.98 -24.80 -13.89
C LYS A 364 2.68 -24.05 -13.70
N TYR A 365 2.79 -22.73 -13.73
CA TYR A 365 1.70 -21.79 -13.50
C TYR A 365 1.51 -20.85 -14.68
N ASP A 366 0.27 -20.48 -14.96
CA ASP A 366 -0.09 -19.50 -15.96
C ASP A 366 0.22 -18.07 -15.48
N VAL A 367 0.13 -17.88 -14.15
CA VAL A 367 0.50 -16.62 -13.49
C VAL A 367 1.29 -16.90 -12.22
N VAL A 368 2.40 -16.20 -12.02
CA VAL A 368 3.13 -16.18 -10.74
C VAL A 368 3.27 -14.73 -10.29
N ILE A 369 2.90 -14.46 -9.04
CA ILE A 369 2.98 -13.15 -8.39
C ILE A 369 3.98 -13.23 -7.23
N LEU A 370 4.93 -12.30 -7.18
CA LEU A 370 5.90 -12.16 -6.10
C LEU A 370 5.76 -10.79 -5.45
N ASP A 371 5.25 -10.73 -4.22
CA ASP A 371 5.17 -9.54 -3.38
C ASP A 371 5.99 -9.71 -2.09
N PRO A 372 7.32 -9.87 -2.18
CA PRO A 372 8.17 -10.14 -1.04
C PRO A 372 8.25 -8.93 -0.09
N PRO A 373 8.51 -9.17 1.20
CA PRO A 373 8.86 -8.10 2.12
C PRO A 373 10.13 -7.37 1.66
N ALA A 374 10.33 -6.13 2.12
CA ALA A 374 11.51 -5.36 1.80
C ALA A 374 12.79 -6.08 2.27
N PHE A 375 13.64 -6.51 1.34
CA PHE A 375 14.92 -7.18 1.66
C PHE A 375 16.00 -6.20 2.13
N THR A 376 15.78 -4.89 2.01
CA THR A 376 16.69 -3.89 2.56
C THR A 376 15.92 -2.73 3.18
N LYS A 377 16.45 -2.28 4.33
CA LYS A 377 15.99 -1.09 5.06
C LYS A 377 17.10 -0.05 5.19
N SER A 378 18.28 -0.30 4.60
CA SER A 378 19.39 0.64 4.59
C SER A 378 20.21 0.51 3.32
N LYS A 379 21.00 1.55 3.01
CA LYS A 379 21.88 1.59 1.85
C LYS A 379 22.98 0.51 1.90
N GLU A 380 23.49 0.21 3.09
CA GLU A 380 24.53 -0.78 3.31
C GLU A 380 24.03 -2.20 3.00
N ALA A 381 22.76 -2.50 3.30
CA ALA A 381 22.16 -3.80 3.07
C ALA A 381 21.76 -4.05 1.60
N THR A 382 21.85 -3.04 0.71
CA THR A 382 21.41 -3.13 -0.69
C THR A 382 22.08 -4.26 -1.47
N LYS A 383 23.39 -4.52 -1.24
CA LYS A 383 24.11 -5.62 -1.93
C LYS A 383 23.51 -6.99 -1.65
N ASN A 384 23.09 -7.25 -0.41
CA ASN A 384 22.44 -8.51 -0.04
C ASN A 384 21.01 -8.58 -0.58
N ALA A 385 20.29 -7.46 -0.57
CA ALA A 385 18.95 -7.38 -1.16
C ALA A 385 18.95 -7.69 -2.67
N ILE A 386 19.93 -7.21 -3.43
CA ILE A 386 20.11 -7.51 -4.86
C ILE A 386 20.17 -9.03 -5.07
N LYS A 387 20.97 -9.74 -4.25
CA LYS A 387 21.07 -11.21 -4.33
C LYS A 387 19.72 -11.87 -4.02
N GLY A 388 19.05 -11.45 -2.95
CA GLY A 388 17.75 -11.99 -2.56
C GLY A 388 16.67 -11.77 -3.64
N TYR A 389 16.55 -10.55 -4.18
CA TYR A 389 15.61 -10.26 -5.26
C TYR A 389 15.95 -11.04 -6.53
N ARG A 390 17.23 -11.17 -6.90
CA ARG A 390 17.63 -11.99 -8.05
C ARG A 390 17.22 -13.44 -7.87
N GLU A 391 17.53 -14.03 -6.72
CA GLU A 391 17.24 -15.43 -6.43
C GLU A 391 15.73 -15.73 -6.47
N ILE A 392 14.91 -14.91 -5.80
CA ILE A 392 13.48 -15.15 -5.75
C ILE A 392 12.83 -14.97 -7.13
N ASN A 393 13.25 -13.96 -7.91
CA ASN A 393 12.76 -13.77 -9.27
C ASN A 393 13.18 -14.93 -10.19
N MET A 394 14.38 -15.48 -10.05
CA MET A 394 14.80 -16.68 -10.78
C MET A 394 13.90 -17.89 -10.45
N LYS A 395 13.66 -18.12 -9.16
CA LYS A 395 12.79 -19.22 -8.69
C LYS A 395 11.36 -19.06 -9.19
N GLY A 396 10.78 -17.87 -9.12
CA GLY A 396 9.43 -17.59 -9.61
C GLY A 396 9.32 -17.75 -11.12
N LEU A 397 10.26 -17.20 -11.90
CA LEU A 397 10.27 -17.30 -13.37
C LEU A 397 10.36 -18.74 -13.88
N ARG A 398 11.07 -19.64 -13.19
CA ARG A 398 11.13 -21.06 -13.55
C ARG A 398 9.76 -21.74 -13.51
N LEU A 399 8.86 -21.26 -12.66
CA LEU A 399 7.52 -21.83 -12.50
C LEU A 399 6.52 -21.29 -13.53
N VAL A 400 6.84 -20.23 -14.27
CA VAL A 400 5.92 -19.66 -15.27
C VAL A 400 5.97 -20.52 -16.55
N LYS A 401 4.80 -20.87 -17.09
CA LYS A 401 4.64 -21.50 -18.41
C LYS A 401 5.16 -20.59 -19.52
N ASP A 402 5.51 -21.16 -20.69
CA ASP A 402 5.70 -20.37 -21.92
C ASP A 402 4.41 -19.63 -22.27
N GLY A 403 4.49 -18.34 -22.55
CA GLY A 403 3.33 -17.47 -22.78
C GLY A 403 2.58 -17.04 -21.51
N GLY A 404 2.95 -17.54 -20.33
CA GLY A 404 2.36 -17.17 -19.04
C GLY A 404 2.77 -15.77 -18.55
N TYR A 405 2.30 -15.38 -17.37
CA TYR A 405 2.48 -14.03 -16.82
C TYR A 405 3.24 -14.07 -15.51
N PHE A 406 4.05 -13.06 -15.31
CA PHE A 406 4.86 -12.88 -14.11
C PHE A 406 4.71 -11.48 -13.56
N ALA A 407 4.28 -11.35 -12.31
CA ALA A 407 4.26 -10.10 -11.59
C ALA A 407 5.28 -10.13 -10.46
N THR A 408 6.05 -9.05 -10.30
CA THR A 408 7.04 -8.95 -9.23
C THR A 408 7.17 -7.53 -8.74
N CYS A 409 7.39 -7.35 -7.43
CA CYS A 409 7.57 -6.04 -6.86
C CYS A 409 8.72 -5.94 -5.85
N SER A 410 9.05 -4.69 -5.56
CA SER A 410 9.92 -4.29 -4.45
C SER A 410 9.32 -3.09 -3.75
N CYS A 411 9.10 -3.21 -2.44
CA CYS A 411 8.63 -2.13 -1.57
C CYS A 411 9.77 -1.41 -0.83
N SER A 412 11.01 -1.49 -1.33
CA SER A 412 12.18 -0.84 -0.72
C SER A 412 12.57 0.43 -1.48
N HIS A 413 12.67 1.55 -0.77
CA HIS A 413 13.23 2.80 -1.32
C HIS A 413 14.67 2.61 -1.86
N PHE A 414 15.53 1.84 -1.17
CA PHE A 414 16.92 1.60 -1.58
C PHE A 414 17.07 0.68 -2.79
N MET A 415 16.01 -0.01 -3.21
CA MET A 415 15.96 -0.75 -4.46
C MET A 415 15.37 0.16 -5.54
N THR A 416 16.22 0.97 -6.19
CA THR A 416 15.77 1.88 -7.26
C THR A 416 15.16 1.12 -8.44
N GLN A 417 14.41 1.81 -9.28
CA GLN A 417 13.81 1.20 -10.47
C GLN A 417 14.86 0.58 -11.38
N GLU A 418 15.95 1.32 -11.67
CA GLU A 418 17.05 0.85 -12.54
C GLU A 418 17.73 -0.39 -11.95
N LEU A 419 17.93 -0.39 -10.63
CA LEU A 419 18.53 -1.53 -9.97
C LEU A 419 17.62 -2.75 -10.00
N PHE A 420 16.32 -2.55 -9.75
CA PHE A 420 15.34 -3.64 -9.76
C PHE A 420 15.14 -4.23 -11.15
N THR A 421 15.06 -3.39 -12.21
CA THR A 421 15.00 -3.86 -13.60
C THR A 421 16.24 -4.65 -14.02
N THR A 422 17.42 -4.19 -13.58
CA THR A 422 18.68 -4.92 -13.81
C THR A 422 18.63 -6.32 -13.15
N VAL A 423 18.16 -6.40 -11.91
CA VAL A 423 18.02 -7.66 -11.17
C VAL A 423 17.03 -8.62 -11.85
N ILE A 424 15.86 -8.13 -12.27
CA ILE A 424 14.86 -8.94 -13.00
C ILE A 424 15.44 -9.46 -14.32
N SER A 425 16.10 -8.58 -15.10
CA SER A 425 16.73 -8.96 -16.36
C SER A 425 17.79 -10.05 -16.19
N GLN A 426 18.64 -9.93 -15.16
CA GLN A 426 19.63 -10.96 -14.83
C GLN A 426 18.98 -12.28 -14.39
N ALA A 427 17.87 -12.21 -13.65
CA ALA A 427 17.13 -13.39 -13.22
C ALA A 427 16.52 -14.12 -14.45
N ALA A 428 15.89 -13.39 -15.35
CA ALA A 428 15.30 -13.95 -16.57
C ALA A 428 16.35 -14.62 -17.48
N LYS A 429 17.48 -13.94 -17.71
CA LYS A 429 18.61 -14.50 -18.48
C LYS A 429 19.12 -15.79 -17.87
N ALA A 430 19.25 -15.86 -16.54
CA ALA A 430 19.78 -17.04 -15.85
C ALA A 430 18.86 -18.28 -15.91
N VAL A 431 17.59 -18.09 -16.28
CA VAL A 431 16.59 -19.16 -16.43
C VAL A 431 16.11 -19.32 -17.87
N HIS A 432 16.80 -18.71 -18.83
CA HIS A 432 16.51 -18.77 -20.27
C HIS A 432 15.07 -18.34 -20.63
N LYS A 433 14.61 -17.27 -20.01
CA LYS A 433 13.30 -16.65 -20.24
C LYS A 433 13.47 -15.26 -20.85
N ARG A 434 12.57 -14.88 -21.75
CA ARG A 434 12.41 -13.51 -22.26
C ARG A 434 11.16 -12.88 -21.66
N LEU A 435 11.27 -11.62 -21.32
CA LEU A 435 10.20 -10.87 -20.69
C LEU A 435 9.67 -9.78 -21.62
N ARG A 436 8.36 -9.80 -21.88
CA ARG A 436 7.65 -8.70 -22.53
C ARG A 436 6.97 -7.90 -21.45
N GLN A 437 7.43 -6.70 -21.16
CA GLN A 437 6.81 -5.84 -20.16
C GLN A 437 5.42 -5.42 -20.64
N ILE A 438 4.42 -5.66 -19.79
CA ILE A 438 3.03 -5.24 -19.96
C ILE A 438 2.81 -3.93 -19.26
N GLU A 439 3.13 -3.88 -17.95
CA GLU A 439 2.98 -2.70 -17.12
C GLU A 439 4.19 -2.49 -16.21
N PHE A 440 4.46 -1.23 -15.92
CA PHE A 440 5.22 -0.76 -14.78
C PHE A 440 4.34 0.16 -13.95
N ARG A 441 4.26 -0.09 -12.65
CA ARG A 441 3.43 0.65 -11.72
C ARG A 441 4.20 0.97 -10.45
N THR A 442 3.72 1.98 -9.75
CA THR A 442 4.23 2.39 -8.44
C THR A 442 3.16 2.20 -7.37
N GLN A 443 3.31 2.82 -6.22
CA GLN A 443 2.27 2.89 -5.20
C GLN A 443 1.00 3.59 -5.72
N ALA A 444 -0.12 3.27 -5.10
CA ALA A 444 -1.41 3.88 -5.43
C ALA A 444 -1.39 5.41 -5.25
N PRO A 445 -2.20 6.18 -6.00
CA PRO A 445 -2.17 7.65 -5.98
C PRO A 445 -2.45 8.30 -4.63
N ASP A 446 -3.10 7.60 -3.70
CA ASP A 446 -3.27 8.05 -2.30
C ASP A 446 -1.97 7.98 -1.47
N HIS A 447 -0.91 7.42 -2.05
CA HIS A 447 0.45 7.45 -1.55
C HIS A 447 1.32 8.29 -2.52
N PRO A 448 1.11 9.61 -2.60
CA PRO A 448 1.75 10.44 -3.62
C PRO A 448 3.26 10.40 -3.53
N ILE A 449 3.92 10.40 -4.69
CA ILE A 449 5.37 10.54 -4.80
C ILE A 449 5.69 12.03 -4.87
N LEU A 450 6.32 12.56 -3.85
CA LEU A 450 6.80 13.94 -3.82
C LEU A 450 8.20 13.98 -4.43
N TRP A 451 8.36 14.64 -5.56
CA TRP A 451 9.64 14.70 -6.30
C TRP A 451 10.78 15.39 -5.53
N ALA A 452 10.44 16.13 -4.50
CA ALA A 452 11.40 16.75 -3.60
C ALA A 452 11.73 15.91 -2.36
N ALA A 453 11.14 14.70 -2.23
CA ALA A 453 11.33 13.79 -1.12
C ALA A 453 11.44 12.35 -1.67
N ASP A 454 12.66 11.96 -2.01
CA ASP A 454 12.97 10.67 -2.65
C ASP A 454 12.45 9.47 -1.84
N GLU A 455 12.39 9.60 -0.52
CA GLU A 455 11.86 8.57 0.40
C GLU A 455 10.37 8.27 0.19
N SER A 456 9.63 9.18 -0.43
CA SER A 456 8.23 8.96 -0.79
C SER A 456 8.05 7.95 -1.93
N TYR A 457 9.10 7.69 -2.73
CA TYR A 457 9.09 6.70 -3.81
C TYR A 457 9.72 5.38 -3.35
N TYR A 458 8.92 4.39 -3.06
CA TYR A 458 9.41 3.12 -2.52
C TYR A 458 8.88 1.87 -3.23
N LEU A 459 7.74 1.92 -3.92
CA LEU A 459 7.12 0.75 -4.54
C LEU A 459 7.37 0.70 -6.05
N LYS A 460 7.87 -0.41 -6.53
CA LYS A 460 8.05 -0.76 -7.94
C LYS A 460 7.37 -2.09 -8.20
N PHE A 461 6.41 -2.12 -9.12
CA PHE A 461 5.64 -3.29 -9.50
C PHE A 461 5.68 -3.47 -11.01
N PHE A 462 6.07 -4.65 -11.48
CA PHE A 462 6.15 -4.99 -12.90
C PHE A 462 5.26 -6.17 -13.23
N ILE A 463 4.63 -6.13 -14.37
CA ILE A 463 3.92 -7.26 -14.99
C ILE A 463 4.58 -7.57 -16.33
N PHE A 464 4.90 -8.84 -16.53
CA PHE A 464 5.49 -9.35 -17.76
C PHE A 464 4.70 -10.52 -18.33
N GLN A 465 4.67 -10.64 -19.67
CA GLN A 465 4.49 -11.93 -20.31
C GLN A 465 5.86 -12.62 -20.42
N VAL A 466 5.89 -13.89 -20.07
CA VAL A 466 7.12 -14.71 -20.07
C VAL A 466 7.12 -15.61 -21.30
N VAL A 467 8.22 -15.62 -22.03
CA VAL A 467 8.41 -16.45 -23.23
C VAL A 467 9.70 -17.25 -23.06
N ASP A 468 9.66 -18.53 -23.37
CA ASP A 468 10.85 -19.38 -23.33
C ASP A 468 11.84 -19.02 -24.44
N GLU A 469 13.10 -19.01 -24.11
CA GLU A 469 14.17 -18.88 -25.08
C GLU A 469 14.28 -20.21 -25.83
N ARG A 470 14.00 -20.21 -27.15
CA ARG A 470 14.10 -21.39 -27.99
C ARG A 470 15.49 -21.51 -28.59
#